data_35be88efbd88886e6246adc3d7133f06
#
_entry.id   35be88efbd88886e6246adc3d7133f06
#
_cell.length_a   1.000
_cell.length_b   1.000
_cell.length_c   1.000
_cell.angle_alpha   90.00
_cell.angle_beta   90.00
_cell.angle_gamma   90.00
#
_symmetry.space_group_name_H-M   'P 1'
#
loop_
_entity.id
_entity.type
_entity.pdbx_description
1 polymer ?
#
loop_
_entity_poly.entity_id
_entity_poly.type
_entity_poly.pdbx_seq_one_letter_code
_entity_poly.pdbx_strand_id
1 'polypeptide(L)'
;MKFIVSSTALFSHLQAVSRVINSKNALPILDCFLFQLEDGTLSVTVSDSETTMVTSVEVNESDSNGKFAVAAKTLLDALKEIPEQPLTFDIKPDTYEITVQYQNGKYSLMGQNADEFPQSATLGDNAVRVEMEAQILLGGINRSVFATADDELRPVMNGIYFDITTEDITMVASDGHKLVRCKTLAARGNERAAFILPKKPATLLKNLLPKESGMVVVEFDERNAVFTLESYRMVCRLIEGRYPNYNSVIPQNNPHKVTVDRMQLMGALRRVSIFSSQASSLIKLRMQENQIVVSAQDIDFSTSAEETQVCQYAGAAMSIGFKSTFLIDILNNISADEVVIELADPSRAGVIIPVEQEENEDLLMLLMPMMLND
;
A
#
# COMPACT_ATOMS: atom_id res chain seq x y z
N MET A 1 -36.48 4.92 -12.30
CA MET A 1 -35.65 5.50 -11.25
C MET A 1 -34.82 6.62 -11.86
N LYS A 2 -34.97 7.83 -11.31
CA LYS A 2 -34.27 9.00 -11.83
C LYS A 2 -33.62 9.77 -10.70
N PHE A 3 -32.37 10.24 -10.90
CA PHE A 3 -31.65 11.06 -9.93
C PHE A 3 -30.67 12.05 -10.60
N ILE A 4 -30.31 13.09 -9.87
CA ILE A 4 -29.37 14.12 -10.32
C ILE A 4 -28.18 14.16 -9.39
N VAL A 5 -26.97 14.14 -9.95
CA VAL A 5 -25.69 14.12 -9.21
C VAL A 5 -24.64 14.99 -9.91
N SER A 6 -23.70 15.58 -9.15
CA SER A 6 -22.55 16.30 -9.71
C SER A 6 -21.64 15.34 -10.49
N SER A 7 -21.23 15.75 -11.70
CA SER A 7 -20.34 14.96 -12.55
C SER A 7 -18.96 14.73 -11.89
N THR A 8 -18.35 15.75 -11.32
CA THR A 8 -17.03 15.66 -10.71
C THR A 8 -17.06 14.95 -9.37
N ALA A 9 -18.10 15.16 -8.54
CA ALA A 9 -18.27 14.41 -7.31
C ALA A 9 -18.40 12.90 -7.60
N LEU A 10 -19.31 12.52 -8.49
CA LEU A 10 -19.48 11.12 -8.90
C LEU A 10 -18.18 10.54 -9.46
N PHE A 11 -17.54 11.22 -10.42
CA PHE A 11 -16.31 10.75 -11.05
C PHE A 11 -15.18 10.52 -10.01
N SER A 12 -14.99 11.44 -9.07
CA SER A 12 -13.97 11.33 -8.02
C SER A 12 -14.15 10.07 -7.18
N HIS A 13 -15.38 9.78 -6.75
CA HIS A 13 -15.69 8.59 -5.96
C HIS A 13 -15.54 7.30 -6.78
N LEU A 14 -16.09 7.28 -8.01
CA LEU A 14 -15.96 6.13 -8.90
C LEU A 14 -14.49 5.82 -9.23
N GLN A 15 -13.68 6.85 -9.51
CA GLN A 15 -12.26 6.69 -9.81
C GLN A 15 -11.49 6.10 -8.62
N ALA A 16 -11.84 6.50 -7.41
CA ALA A 16 -11.19 5.99 -6.19
C ALA A 16 -11.49 4.49 -6.00
N VAL A 17 -12.75 4.09 -6.08
CA VAL A 17 -13.17 2.70 -5.83
C VAL A 17 -12.88 1.77 -7.02
N SER A 18 -12.80 2.26 -8.24
CA SER A 18 -12.57 1.44 -9.44
C SER A 18 -11.25 0.66 -9.42
N ARG A 19 -10.29 1.09 -8.60
CA ARG A 19 -8.99 0.42 -8.43
C ARG A 19 -9.10 -0.98 -7.81
N VAL A 20 -10.24 -1.33 -7.24
CA VAL A 20 -10.53 -2.70 -6.78
C VAL A 20 -10.70 -3.65 -7.95
N ILE A 21 -11.32 -3.17 -9.04
CA ILE A 21 -11.68 -4.00 -10.20
C ILE A 21 -10.42 -4.54 -10.86
N ASN A 22 -10.32 -5.86 -10.98
CA ASN A 22 -9.22 -6.51 -11.67
C ASN A 22 -9.36 -6.37 -13.19
N SER A 23 -8.23 -6.49 -13.91
CA SER A 23 -8.24 -6.53 -15.38
C SER A 23 -8.93 -7.77 -15.95
N LYS A 24 -9.06 -8.84 -15.15
CA LYS A 24 -9.77 -10.08 -15.48
C LYS A 24 -10.48 -10.57 -14.24
N ASN A 25 -11.79 -10.53 -14.25
CA ASN A 25 -12.65 -11.05 -13.18
C ASN A 25 -13.28 -12.40 -13.58
N ALA A 26 -13.50 -13.28 -12.62
CA ALA A 26 -14.16 -14.56 -12.85
C ALA A 26 -15.64 -14.38 -13.18
N LEU A 27 -16.28 -13.38 -12.58
CA LEU A 27 -17.67 -13.03 -12.79
C LEU A 27 -17.76 -11.70 -13.55
N PRO A 28 -18.45 -11.63 -14.71
CA PRO A 28 -18.55 -10.40 -15.50
C PRO A 28 -19.16 -9.22 -14.75
N ILE A 29 -20.05 -9.47 -13.78
CA ILE A 29 -20.67 -8.40 -12.98
C ILE A 29 -19.66 -7.65 -12.10
N LEU A 30 -18.52 -8.25 -11.77
CA LEU A 30 -17.44 -7.61 -11.03
C LEU A 30 -16.69 -6.54 -11.87
N ASP A 31 -16.95 -6.46 -13.17
CA ASP A 31 -16.49 -5.36 -14.02
C ASP A 31 -17.42 -4.13 -13.92
N CYS A 32 -18.45 -4.20 -13.09
CA CYS A 32 -19.46 -3.16 -12.93
C CYS A 32 -19.31 -2.43 -11.59
N PHE A 33 -19.82 -1.20 -11.56
CA PHE A 33 -20.24 -0.54 -10.32
C PHE A 33 -21.64 -1.03 -9.97
N LEU A 34 -21.86 -1.42 -8.73
CA LEU A 34 -23.19 -1.59 -8.16
C LEU A 34 -23.64 -0.25 -7.59
N PHE A 35 -24.68 0.34 -8.15
CA PHE A 35 -25.31 1.55 -7.68
C PHE A 35 -26.56 1.19 -6.86
N GLN A 36 -26.67 1.77 -5.67
CA GLN A 36 -27.84 1.64 -4.80
C GLN A 36 -28.23 3.01 -4.30
N LEU A 37 -29.42 3.46 -4.68
CA LEU A 37 -29.98 4.75 -4.28
C LEU A 37 -31.02 4.53 -3.20
N GLU A 38 -30.77 5.11 -2.04
CA GLU A 38 -31.68 5.09 -0.88
C GLU A 38 -31.72 6.48 -0.24
N ASP A 39 -32.89 7.02 -0.05
CA ASP A 39 -33.17 8.25 0.69
C ASP A 39 -32.25 9.43 0.32
N GLY A 40 -31.99 9.62 -0.99
CA GLY A 40 -31.15 10.71 -1.49
C GLY A 40 -29.64 10.46 -1.41
N THR A 41 -29.22 9.27 -0.99
CA THR A 41 -27.81 8.85 -0.96
C THR A 41 -27.56 7.75 -1.98
N LEU A 42 -26.61 7.98 -2.89
CA LEU A 42 -26.16 7.00 -3.85
C LEU A 42 -24.94 6.27 -3.30
N SER A 43 -25.12 5.02 -2.90
CA SER A 43 -24.04 4.12 -2.54
C SER A 43 -23.48 3.43 -3.78
N VAL A 44 -22.17 3.38 -3.91
CA VAL A 44 -21.47 2.70 -4.99
C VAL A 44 -20.59 1.62 -4.42
N THR A 45 -20.82 0.37 -4.82
CA THR A 45 -20.04 -0.80 -4.40
C THR A 45 -19.26 -1.36 -5.58
N VAL A 46 -18.03 -1.76 -5.33
CA VAL A 46 -17.15 -2.52 -6.23
C VAL A 46 -16.56 -3.70 -5.50
N SER A 47 -16.27 -4.77 -6.22
CA SER A 47 -15.66 -5.97 -5.62
C SER A 47 -14.79 -6.70 -6.64
N ASP A 48 -13.79 -7.44 -6.14
CA ASP A 48 -13.03 -8.44 -6.90
C ASP A 48 -13.17 -9.85 -6.31
N SER A 49 -14.18 -10.05 -5.45
CA SER A 49 -14.47 -11.23 -4.61
C SER A 49 -13.64 -11.33 -3.33
N GLU A 50 -12.44 -10.79 -3.27
CA GLU A 50 -11.58 -10.79 -2.07
C GLU A 50 -11.61 -9.44 -1.34
N THR A 51 -11.83 -8.36 -2.09
CA THR A 51 -11.90 -7.00 -1.58
C THR A 51 -13.15 -6.32 -2.11
N THR A 52 -13.95 -5.75 -1.23
CA THR A 52 -15.12 -4.94 -1.56
C THR A 52 -14.93 -3.53 -1.02
N MET A 53 -15.18 -2.54 -1.85
CA MET A 53 -15.19 -1.13 -1.44
C MET A 53 -16.56 -0.51 -1.68
N VAL A 54 -16.97 0.30 -0.72
CA VAL A 54 -18.21 1.08 -0.79
C VAL A 54 -17.86 2.55 -0.55
N THR A 55 -18.49 3.41 -1.34
CA THR A 55 -18.49 4.86 -1.14
C THR A 55 -19.88 5.39 -1.34
N SER A 56 -20.16 6.57 -0.81
CA SER A 56 -21.48 7.21 -0.94
C SER A 56 -21.34 8.62 -1.48
N VAL A 57 -22.28 9.00 -2.32
CA VAL A 57 -22.39 10.33 -2.93
C VAL A 57 -23.81 10.85 -2.71
N GLU A 58 -23.93 12.06 -2.18
CA GLU A 58 -25.23 12.72 -2.08
C GLU A 58 -25.77 13.07 -3.47
N VAL A 59 -27.05 12.81 -3.71
CA VAL A 59 -27.73 13.24 -4.93
C VAL A 59 -28.57 14.47 -4.66
N ASN A 60 -28.64 15.36 -5.65
CA ASN A 60 -29.38 16.61 -5.53
C ASN A 60 -30.89 16.39 -5.52
N GLU A 61 -31.37 15.44 -6.34
CA GLU A 61 -32.78 15.09 -6.48
C GLU A 61 -32.89 13.61 -6.82
N SER A 62 -33.96 12.95 -6.34
CA SER A 62 -34.33 11.58 -6.72
C SER A 62 -35.84 11.38 -6.69
N ASP A 63 -36.35 10.51 -7.58
CA ASP A 63 -37.78 10.19 -7.66
C ASP A 63 -38.14 8.87 -6.98
N SER A 64 -37.17 7.97 -6.82
CA SER A 64 -37.42 6.63 -6.27
C SER A 64 -36.12 5.95 -5.86
N ASN A 65 -36.19 5.08 -4.86
CA ASN A 65 -35.10 4.19 -4.47
C ASN A 65 -34.94 3.05 -5.48
N GLY A 66 -33.74 2.45 -5.54
CA GLY A 66 -33.48 1.31 -6.41
C GLY A 66 -32.00 0.96 -6.52
N LYS A 67 -31.71 -0.14 -7.22
CA LYS A 67 -30.34 -0.62 -7.46
C LYS A 67 -30.17 -1.14 -8.88
N PHE A 68 -28.97 -0.97 -9.42
CA PHE A 68 -28.56 -1.48 -10.73
C PHE A 68 -27.05 -1.60 -10.80
N ALA A 69 -26.54 -2.45 -11.69
CA ALA A 69 -25.11 -2.52 -11.98
C ALA A 69 -24.82 -1.93 -13.37
N VAL A 70 -23.70 -1.25 -13.52
CA VAL A 70 -23.28 -0.62 -14.78
C VAL A 70 -21.79 -0.81 -15.03
N ALA A 71 -21.38 -1.07 -16.28
CA ALA A 71 -20.01 -1.28 -16.69
C ALA A 71 -19.09 -0.11 -16.25
N ALA A 72 -18.14 -0.41 -15.36
CA ALA A 72 -17.31 0.59 -14.71
C ALA A 72 -16.43 1.35 -15.70
N LYS A 73 -15.74 0.64 -16.58
CA LYS A 73 -14.81 1.25 -17.55
C LYS A 73 -15.51 2.25 -18.45
N THR A 74 -16.62 1.86 -19.08
CA THR A 74 -17.36 2.72 -20.01
C THR A 74 -17.88 3.97 -19.30
N LEU A 75 -18.42 3.82 -18.09
CA LEU A 75 -18.93 4.96 -17.32
C LEU A 75 -17.80 5.90 -16.90
N LEU A 76 -16.68 5.38 -16.41
CA LEU A 76 -15.52 6.20 -16.03
C LEU A 76 -14.93 6.96 -17.22
N ASP A 77 -14.72 6.28 -18.34
CA ASP A 77 -14.17 6.90 -19.56
C ASP A 77 -15.08 8.03 -20.05
N ALA A 78 -16.41 7.84 -19.96
CA ALA A 78 -17.38 8.86 -20.33
C ALA A 78 -17.38 10.06 -19.36
N LEU A 79 -17.39 9.79 -18.03
CA LEU A 79 -17.45 10.84 -17.01
C LEU A 79 -16.17 11.68 -16.97
N LYS A 80 -15.01 11.09 -17.28
CA LYS A 80 -13.72 11.78 -17.31
C LYS A 80 -13.71 12.99 -18.27
N GLU A 81 -14.47 12.92 -19.36
CA GLU A 81 -14.53 13.95 -20.39
C GLU A 81 -15.62 14.99 -20.14
N ILE A 82 -16.44 14.83 -19.08
CA ILE A 82 -17.51 15.77 -18.74
C ILE A 82 -17.01 16.80 -17.73
N PRO A 83 -17.06 18.11 -18.03
CA PRO A 83 -16.75 19.14 -17.05
C PRO A 83 -17.80 19.17 -15.92
N GLU A 84 -17.51 19.91 -14.84
CA GLU A 84 -18.43 20.05 -13.70
C GLU A 84 -19.82 20.54 -14.15
N GLN A 85 -20.80 19.70 -13.94
CA GLN A 85 -22.21 19.98 -14.20
C GLN A 85 -23.11 18.93 -13.55
N PRO A 86 -24.42 19.21 -13.37
CA PRO A 86 -25.37 18.18 -12.97
C PRO A 86 -25.56 17.15 -14.08
N LEU A 87 -25.56 15.87 -13.69
CA LEU A 87 -25.89 14.72 -14.53
C LEU A 87 -27.25 14.17 -14.09
N THR A 88 -28.13 13.96 -15.04
CA THR A 88 -29.40 13.28 -14.78
C THR A 88 -29.30 11.83 -15.25
N PHE A 89 -29.37 10.92 -14.31
CA PHE A 89 -29.51 9.50 -14.58
C PHE A 89 -30.97 9.12 -14.64
N ASP A 90 -31.40 8.43 -15.70
CA ASP A 90 -32.71 7.86 -15.87
C ASP A 90 -32.58 6.38 -16.19
N ILE A 91 -33.02 5.52 -15.29
CA ILE A 91 -32.88 4.06 -15.35
C ILE A 91 -34.27 3.44 -15.47
N LYS A 92 -34.49 2.60 -16.49
CA LYS A 92 -35.70 1.80 -16.65
C LYS A 92 -35.57 0.49 -15.86
N PRO A 93 -36.36 0.26 -14.81
CA PRO A 93 -36.21 -0.92 -13.95
C PRO A 93 -36.37 -2.26 -14.68
N ASP A 94 -37.23 -2.31 -15.68
CA ASP A 94 -37.58 -3.56 -16.38
C ASP A 94 -36.51 -3.99 -17.41
N THR A 95 -35.82 -3.03 -18.02
CA THR A 95 -34.87 -3.28 -19.12
C THR A 95 -33.44 -2.96 -18.77
N TYR A 96 -33.18 -2.30 -17.60
CA TYR A 96 -31.89 -1.77 -17.20
C TYR A 96 -31.27 -0.79 -18.20
N GLU A 97 -32.05 -0.22 -19.12
CA GLU A 97 -31.57 0.88 -19.95
C GLU A 97 -31.29 2.10 -19.08
N ILE A 98 -30.10 2.66 -19.22
CA ILE A 98 -29.63 3.83 -18.48
C ILE A 98 -29.40 4.96 -19.47
N THR A 99 -30.06 6.09 -19.27
CA THR A 99 -29.74 7.34 -19.96
C THR A 99 -29.09 8.30 -19.00
N VAL A 100 -27.87 8.76 -19.31
CA VAL A 100 -27.18 9.82 -18.60
C VAL A 100 -27.26 11.09 -19.43
N GLN A 101 -28.01 12.07 -18.97
CA GLN A 101 -28.20 13.36 -19.65
C GLN A 101 -27.33 14.43 -18.97
N TYR A 102 -26.65 15.22 -19.79
CA TYR A 102 -25.87 16.39 -19.39
C TYR A 102 -26.24 17.58 -20.30
N GLN A 103 -25.68 18.77 -20.02
CA GLN A 103 -26.09 20.04 -20.64
C GLN A 103 -26.24 19.96 -22.18
N ASN A 104 -25.24 19.36 -22.84
CA ASN A 104 -25.13 19.39 -24.31
C ASN A 104 -25.33 18.01 -24.97
N GLY A 105 -25.70 16.98 -24.23
CA GLY A 105 -25.81 15.64 -24.80
C GLY A 105 -26.38 14.60 -23.85
N LYS A 106 -26.37 13.36 -24.34
CA LYS A 106 -26.78 12.20 -23.57
C LYS A 106 -25.98 10.98 -23.94
N TYR A 107 -25.74 10.11 -22.97
CA TYR A 107 -25.22 8.76 -23.15
C TYR A 107 -26.33 7.75 -22.90
N SER A 108 -26.31 6.65 -23.65
CA SER A 108 -27.16 5.49 -23.39
C SER A 108 -26.27 4.29 -23.05
N LEU A 109 -26.54 3.68 -21.93
CA LEU A 109 -25.78 2.53 -21.40
C LEU A 109 -26.78 1.41 -21.11
N MET A 110 -26.28 0.17 -21.12
CA MET A 110 -27.03 -0.98 -20.64
C MET A 110 -26.51 -1.38 -19.27
N GLY A 111 -27.39 -1.37 -18.29
CA GLY A 111 -27.13 -1.90 -16.96
C GLY A 111 -27.40 -3.40 -16.88
N GLN A 112 -27.21 -3.95 -15.67
CA GLN A 112 -27.44 -5.34 -15.34
C GLN A 112 -28.21 -5.46 -14.02
N ASN A 113 -28.80 -6.63 -13.78
CA ASN A 113 -29.46 -6.90 -12.52
C ASN A 113 -28.50 -6.83 -11.34
N ALA A 114 -28.76 -5.97 -10.39
CA ALA A 114 -27.96 -5.79 -9.18
C ALA A 114 -27.97 -7.00 -8.24
N ASP A 115 -28.99 -7.86 -8.30
CA ASP A 115 -29.12 -9.05 -7.45
C ASP A 115 -28.06 -10.11 -7.75
N GLU A 116 -27.42 -10.03 -8.90
CA GLU A 116 -26.29 -10.90 -9.28
C GLU A 116 -24.96 -10.47 -8.66
N PHE A 117 -24.90 -9.27 -8.07
CA PHE A 117 -23.67 -8.76 -7.47
C PHE A 117 -23.39 -9.48 -6.15
N PRO A 118 -22.15 -10.00 -5.93
CA PRO A 118 -21.83 -10.74 -4.72
C PRO A 118 -21.99 -9.89 -3.46
N GLN A 119 -22.50 -10.51 -2.41
CA GLN A 119 -22.58 -9.85 -1.10
C GLN A 119 -21.20 -9.70 -0.49
N SER A 120 -20.97 -8.58 0.18
CA SER A 120 -19.76 -8.33 0.94
C SER A 120 -19.65 -9.29 2.12
N ALA A 121 -18.43 -9.72 2.44
CA ALA A 121 -18.19 -10.51 3.63
C ALA A 121 -18.58 -9.72 4.90
N THR A 122 -19.05 -10.44 5.92
CA THR A 122 -19.37 -9.90 7.24
C THR A 122 -18.39 -10.43 8.26
N LEU A 123 -18.13 -9.65 9.30
CA LEU A 123 -17.30 -10.08 10.43
C LEU A 123 -18.11 -11.00 11.35
N GLY A 124 -17.40 -11.90 12.03
CA GLY A 124 -17.96 -12.73 13.10
C GLY A 124 -18.20 -11.94 14.39
N ASP A 125 -18.90 -12.58 15.36
CA ASP A 125 -19.29 -11.95 16.62
C ASP A 125 -18.11 -11.54 17.53
N ASN A 126 -16.92 -12.12 17.30
CA ASN A 126 -15.70 -11.85 18.08
C ASN A 126 -14.70 -10.93 17.35
N ALA A 127 -15.19 -10.03 16.53
CA ALA A 127 -14.33 -9.10 15.82
C ALA A 127 -13.60 -8.14 16.79
N VAL A 128 -12.30 -8.02 16.61
CA VAL A 128 -11.47 -7.04 17.33
C VAL A 128 -11.61 -5.68 16.65
N ARG A 129 -11.69 -4.62 17.46
CA ARG A 129 -11.81 -3.25 16.98
C ARG A 129 -10.64 -2.40 17.46
N VAL A 130 -10.04 -1.65 16.53
CA VAL A 130 -8.96 -0.70 16.77
C VAL A 130 -9.27 0.61 16.03
N GLU A 131 -8.93 1.73 16.63
CA GLU A 131 -9.08 3.05 16.04
C GLU A 131 -7.72 3.75 15.97
N MET A 132 -7.46 4.42 14.84
CA MET A 132 -6.24 5.20 14.67
C MET A 132 -6.47 6.34 13.66
N GLU A 133 -5.66 7.38 13.75
CA GLU A 133 -5.71 8.45 12.77
C GLU A 133 -5.30 7.95 11.37
N ALA A 134 -5.96 8.47 10.34
CA ALA A 134 -5.70 8.10 8.95
C ALA A 134 -4.22 8.26 8.57
N GLN A 135 -3.55 9.29 9.09
CA GLN A 135 -2.13 9.55 8.80
C GLN A 135 -1.19 8.52 9.45
N ILE A 136 -1.54 8.00 10.63
CA ILE A 136 -0.78 6.93 11.29
C ILE A 136 -0.85 5.64 10.47
N LEU A 137 -2.06 5.27 10.05
CA LEU A 137 -2.26 4.09 9.20
C LEU A 137 -1.54 4.24 7.85
N LEU A 138 -1.65 5.42 7.23
CA LEU A 138 -0.97 5.75 5.97
C LEU A 138 0.55 5.66 6.11
N GLY A 139 1.12 6.24 7.17
CA GLY A 139 2.56 6.20 7.46
C GLY A 139 3.07 4.77 7.55
N GLY A 140 2.42 3.93 8.36
CA GLY A 140 2.79 2.53 8.53
C GLY A 140 2.67 1.71 7.24
N ILE A 141 1.59 1.88 6.48
CA ILE A 141 1.41 1.20 5.18
C ILE A 141 2.46 1.67 4.16
N ASN A 142 2.71 2.97 4.05
CA ASN A 142 3.71 3.51 3.12
C ASN A 142 5.09 2.92 3.36
N ARG A 143 5.48 2.82 4.64
CA ARG A 143 6.79 2.29 5.05
C ARG A 143 6.91 0.78 4.95
N SER A 144 5.80 0.04 4.87
CA SER A 144 5.81 -1.42 4.93
C SER A 144 5.48 -2.10 3.61
N VAL A 145 4.55 -1.57 2.81
CA VAL A 145 3.98 -2.28 1.65
C VAL A 145 5.01 -2.67 0.59
N PHE A 146 6.08 -1.88 0.41
CA PHE A 146 7.13 -2.17 -0.57
C PHE A 146 8.00 -3.39 -0.20
N ALA A 147 7.99 -3.78 1.07
CA ALA A 147 8.75 -4.91 1.58
C ALA A 147 7.96 -6.22 1.59
N THR A 148 6.68 -6.22 1.22
CA THR A 148 5.89 -7.45 1.07
C THR A 148 6.43 -8.32 -0.06
N ALA A 149 6.30 -9.63 0.09
CA ALA A 149 6.66 -10.59 -0.96
C ALA A 149 5.56 -10.69 -2.05
N ASP A 150 5.90 -11.36 -3.14
CA ASP A 150 5.00 -11.93 -4.13
C ASP A 150 5.42 -13.40 -4.30
N ASP A 151 5.12 -14.26 -3.31
CA ASP A 151 5.62 -15.62 -3.20
C ASP A 151 4.47 -16.59 -2.89
N GLU A 152 4.14 -17.43 -3.85
CA GLU A 152 3.06 -18.42 -3.72
C GLU A 152 3.36 -19.51 -2.67
N LEU A 153 4.65 -19.77 -2.39
CA LEU A 153 5.07 -20.77 -1.41
C LEU A 153 5.01 -20.25 0.03
N ARG A 154 5.07 -18.93 0.21
CA ARG A 154 5.02 -18.26 1.52
C ARG A 154 3.97 -17.17 1.54
N PRO A 155 2.68 -17.50 1.37
CA PRO A 155 1.61 -16.50 1.23
C PRO A 155 1.51 -15.54 2.41
N VAL A 156 1.88 -15.96 3.63
CA VAL A 156 1.90 -15.09 4.82
C VAL A 156 2.83 -13.89 4.67
N MET A 157 3.82 -13.93 3.77
CA MET A 157 4.72 -12.81 3.50
C MET A 157 4.21 -11.86 2.41
N ASN A 158 3.09 -12.19 1.74
CA ASN A 158 2.49 -11.36 0.67
C ASN A 158 1.61 -10.23 1.24
N GLY A 159 1.78 -9.89 2.50
CA GLY A 159 1.01 -8.84 3.17
C GLY A 159 1.80 -8.17 4.28
N ILE A 160 1.16 -7.16 4.87
CA ILE A 160 1.67 -6.45 6.04
C ILE A 160 1.09 -7.13 7.29
N TYR A 161 1.96 -7.58 8.18
CA TYR A 161 1.57 -8.09 9.48
C TYR A 161 1.36 -6.94 10.46
N PHE A 162 0.16 -6.88 11.03
CA PHE A 162 -0.19 -5.97 12.10
C PHE A 162 -0.10 -6.72 13.43
N ASP A 163 0.84 -6.35 14.28
CA ASP A 163 1.00 -6.84 15.65
C ASP A 163 0.50 -5.76 16.60
N ILE A 164 -0.65 -6.02 17.21
CA ILE A 164 -1.40 -5.05 18.02
C ILE A 164 -1.25 -5.44 19.47
N THR A 165 -0.85 -4.48 20.30
CA THR A 165 -0.75 -4.64 21.76
C THR A 165 -1.54 -3.54 22.46
N THR A 166 -1.58 -3.59 23.79
CA THR A 166 -2.17 -2.53 24.63
C THR A 166 -1.30 -1.27 24.75
N GLU A 167 -0.10 -1.30 24.16
CA GLU A 167 0.87 -0.19 24.22
C GLU A 167 1.16 0.41 22.85
N ASP A 168 1.14 -0.40 21.82
CA ASP A 168 1.57 -0.02 20.46
C ASP A 168 0.89 -0.84 19.35
N ILE A 169 1.08 -0.38 18.11
CA ILE A 169 0.82 -1.16 16.90
C ILE A 169 2.10 -1.22 16.09
N THR A 170 2.54 -2.44 15.77
CA THR A 170 3.70 -2.68 14.92
C THR A 170 3.27 -3.24 13.57
N MET A 171 3.65 -2.58 12.49
CA MET A 171 3.44 -3.05 11.11
C MET A 171 4.75 -3.61 10.58
N VAL A 172 4.70 -4.87 10.13
CA VAL A 172 5.89 -5.60 9.65
C VAL A 172 5.64 -6.15 8.26
N ALA A 173 6.62 -6.02 7.39
CA ALA A 173 6.62 -6.66 6.09
C ALA A 173 8.01 -7.18 5.74
N SER A 174 8.08 -8.33 5.06
CA SER A 174 9.34 -8.93 4.63
C SER A 174 9.13 -9.83 3.41
N ASP A 175 10.13 -9.89 2.53
CA ASP A 175 10.20 -10.84 1.43
C ASP A 175 11.29 -11.91 1.63
N GLY A 176 11.93 -11.89 2.81
CA GLY A 176 13.05 -12.76 3.16
C GLY A 176 14.44 -12.18 2.81
N HIS A 177 14.50 -11.09 2.04
CA HIS A 177 15.73 -10.36 1.71
C HIS A 177 15.80 -9.00 2.40
N LYS A 178 14.67 -8.35 2.57
CA LYS A 178 14.50 -7.12 3.33
C LYS A 178 13.36 -7.27 4.32
N LEU A 179 13.38 -6.50 5.38
CA LEU A 179 12.34 -6.43 6.39
C LEU A 179 12.14 -4.99 6.82
N VAL A 180 10.91 -4.61 7.03
CA VAL A 180 10.53 -3.34 7.67
C VAL A 180 9.75 -3.65 8.92
N ARG A 181 10.10 -2.98 10.02
CA ARG A 181 9.33 -2.89 11.24
C ARG A 181 9.04 -1.41 11.51
N CYS A 182 7.79 -1.04 11.42
CA CYS A 182 7.30 0.29 11.73
C CYS A 182 6.38 0.18 12.95
N LYS A 183 6.84 0.63 14.11
CA LYS A 183 6.08 0.64 15.35
C LYS A 183 5.54 2.05 15.61
N THR A 184 4.28 2.18 15.97
CA THR A 184 3.68 3.42 16.42
C THR A 184 3.16 3.30 17.85
N LEU A 185 3.48 4.30 18.68
CA LEU A 185 2.98 4.46 20.04
C LEU A 185 1.73 5.35 20.10
N ALA A 186 1.36 5.99 18.98
CA ALA A 186 0.20 6.87 18.89
C ALA A 186 -1.12 6.10 18.71
N ALA A 187 -1.06 4.79 18.45
CA ALA A 187 -2.23 3.91 18.36
C ALA A 187 -1.95 2.59 19.09
N ARG A 188 -3.01 2.00 19.64
CA ARG A 188 -2.93 0.74 20.40
C ARG A 188 -4.25 0.00 20.36
N GLY A 189 -4.22 -1.29 20.68
CA GLY A 189 -5.42 -2.10 20.87
C GLY A 189 -5.91 -2.11 22.31
N ASN A 190 -7.11 -2.66 22.51
CA ASN A 190 -7.63 -2.95 23.86
C ASN A 190 -7.11 -4.31 24.38
N GLU A 191 -6.64 -5.15 23.49
CA GLU A 191 -6.08 -6.47 23.76
C GLU A 191 -5.00 -6.82 22.74
N ARG A 192 -4.28 -7.90 22.98
CA ARG A 192 -3.32 -8.39 22.01
C ARG A 192 -4.03 -9.10 20.87
N ALA A 193 -3.82 -8.62 19.66
CA ALA A 193 -4.39 -9.19 18.45
C ALA A 193 -3.43 -9.02 17.28
N ALA A 194 -3.66 -9.76 16.20
CA ALA A 194 -2.82 -9.63 15.00
C ALA A 194 -3.58 -10.09 13.76
N PHE A 195 -3.22 -9.52 12.61
CA PHE A 195 -3.70 -9.97 11.30
C PHE A 195 -2.68 -9.68 10.21
N ILE A 196 -2.84 -10.31 9.04
CA ILE A 196 -2.00 -10.07 7.87
C ILE A 196 -2.86 -9.45 6.77
N LEU A 197 -2.62 -8.16 6.50
CA LEU A 197 -3.30 -7.41 5.45
C LEU A 197 -2.65 -7.69 4.10
N PRO A 198 -3.36 -8.26 3.10
CA PRO A 198 -2.79 -8.51 1.80
C PRO A 198 -2.28 -7.23 1.11
N LYS A 199 -1.29 -7.37 0.22
CA LYS A 199 -0.65 -6.27 -0.50
C LYS A 199 -1.65 -5.40 -1.29
N LYS A 200 -2.64 -6.02 -1.95
CA LYS A 200 -3.63 -5.27 -2.75
C LYS A 200 -4.50 -4.36 -1.88
N PRO A 201 -5.22 -4.82 -0.83
CA PRO A 201 -5.93 -3.94 0.10
C PRO A 201 -5.04 -2.86 0.73
N ALA A 202 -3.81 -3.19 1.13
CA ALA A 202 -2.86 -2.21 1.66
C ALA A 202 -2.55 -1.10 0.63
N THR A 203 -2.37 -1.47 -0.65
CA THR A 203 -2.14 -0.51 -1.74
C THR A 203 -3.38 0.35 -2.01
N LEU A 204 -4.58 -0.22 -1.91
CA LEU A 204 -5.83 0.55 -2.03
C LEU A 204 -5.94 1.59 -0.92
N LEU A 205 -5.71 1.20 0.34
CA LEU A 205 -5.68 2.11 1.49
C LEU A 205 -4.63 3.22 1.30
N LYS A 206 -3.42 2.89 0.86
CA LYS A 206 -2.38 3.87 0.53
C LYS A 206 -2.85 4.96 -0.41
N ASN A 207 -3.74 4.64 -1.36
CA ASN A 207 -4.26 5.60 -2.34
C ASN A 207 -5.45 6.41 -1.82
N LEU A 208 -6.20 5.90 -0.83
CA LEU A 208 -7.36 6.57 -0.25
C LEU A 208 -6.98 7.50 0.90
N LEU A 209 -6.17 7.00 1.84
CA LEU A 209 -5.82 7.67 3.09
C LEU A 209 -5.24 9.08 2.95
N PRO A 210 -4.50 9.46 1.87
CA PRO A 210 -4.04 10.84 1.70
C PRO A 210 -5.15 11.89 1.62
N LYS A 211 -6.38 11.48 1.31
CA LYS A 211 -7.56 12.36 1.22
C LYS A 211 -8.42 12.33 2.48
N GLU A 212 -8.09 11.48 3.42
CA GLU A 212 -8.80 11.28 4.69
C GLU A 212 -8.05 11.99 5.83
N SER A 213 -8.77 12.72 6.65
CA SER A 213 -8.19 13.49 7.77
C SER A 213 -8.64 13.01 9.15
N GLY A 214 -9.62 12.10 9.19
CA GLY A 214 -10.24 11.64 10.42
C GLY A 214 -9.66 10.35 10.99
N MET A 215 -10.43 9.78 11.91
CA MET A 215 -10.14 8.46 12.48
C MET A 215 -10.54 7.36 11.51
N VAL A 216 -9.72 6.33 11.41
CA VAL A 216 -10.03 5.08 10.73
C VAL A 216 -10.39 4.05 11.79
N VAL A 217 -11.53 3.42 11.63
CA VAL A 217 -11.94 2.27 12.43
C VAL A 217 -11.54 1.00 11.68
N VAL A 218 -10.74 0.16 12.31
CA VAL A 218 -10.33 -1.15 11.81
C VAL A 218 -10.97 -2.23 12.64
N GLU A 219 -11.84 -3.01 12.04
CA GLU A 219 -12.48 -4.17 12.67
C GLU A 219 -12.05 -5.42 11.91
N PHE A 220 -11.69 -6.49 12.62
CA PHE A 220 -11.23 -7.71 11.97
C PHE A 220 -11.52 -8.95 12.79
N ASP A 221 -11.67 -10.04 12.10
CA ASP A 221 -11.71 -11.41 12.65
C ASP A 221 -10.56 -12.27 12.07
N GLU A 222 -10.64 -13.56 12.16
CA GLU A 222 -9.62 -14.49 11.64
C GLU A 222 -9.49 -14.46 10.11
N ARG A 223 -10.54 -14.03 9.37
CA ARG A 223 -10.65 -14.14 7.92
C ARG A 223 -10.75 -12.82 7.19
N ASN A 224 -11.40 -11.84 7.80
CA ASN A 224 -11.75 -10.60 7.15
C ASN A 224 -11.35 -9.39 7.98
N ALA A 225 -11.09 -8.28 7.31
CA ALA A 225 -10.97 -6.98 7.94
C ALA A 225 -11.88 -5.96 7.26
N VAL A 226 -12.37 -5.02 8.06
CA VAL A 226 -13.17 -3.88 7.63
C VAL A 226 -12.45 -2.61 8.04
N PHE A 227 -12.20 -1.75 7.08
CA PHE A 227 -11.65 -0.41 7.28
C PHE A 227 -12.76 0.59 7.00
N THR A 228 -13.18 1.32 8.02
CA THR A 228 -14.18 2.39 7.90
C THR A 228 -13.47 3.73 7.98
N LEU A 229 -13.50 4.46 6.88
CA LEU A 229 -12.98 5.80 6.71
C LEU A 229 -14.17 6.79 6.65
N GLU A 230 -13.90 8.08 6.55
CA GLU A 230 -14.95 9.09 6.43
C GLU A 230 -15.81 8.90 5.17
N SER A 231 -15.16 8.71 4.01
CA SER A 231 -15.84 8.64 2.70
C SER A 231 -15.89 7.22 2.11
N TYR A 232 -15.19 6.25 2.71
CA TYR A 232 -15.03 4.91 2.14
C TYR A 232 -15.14 3.84 3.22
N ARG A 233 -15.70 2.70 2.83
CA ARG A 233 -15.66 1.47 3.63
C ARG A 233 -15.05 0.36 2.78
N MET A 234 -13.99 -0.27 3.28
CA MET A 234 -13.33 -1.39 2.60
C MET A 234 -13.47 -2.64 3.46
N VAL A 235 -13.93 -3.72 2.84
CA VAL A 235 -13.92 -5.07 3.41
C VAL A 235 -12.93 -5.91 2.61
N CYS A 236 -12.02 -6.61 3.25
CA CYS A 236 -11.09 -7.47 2.55
C CYS A 236 -10.84 -8.77 3.30
N ARG A 237 -10.57 -9.83 2.53
CA ARG A 237 -10.09 -11.10 3.07
C ARG A 237 -8.65 -10.94 3.55
N LEU A 238 -8.35 -11.51 4.69
CA LEU A 238 -7.01 -11.53 5.29
C LEU A 238 -6.22 -12.75 4.82
N ILE A 239 -4.90 -12.69 4.93
CA ILE A 239 -4.04 -13.84 4.71
C ILE A 239 -4.04 -14.69 5.99
N GLU A 240 -4.53 -15.91 5.89
CA GLU A 240 -4.56 -16.86 6.99
C GLU A 240 -3.17 -17.45 7.24
N GLY A 241 -2.83 -17.67 8.50
CA GLY A 241 -1.59 -18.32 8.90
C GLY A 241 -0.80 -17.53 9.95
N ARG A 242 0.30 -18.13 10.39
CA ARG A 242 1.18 -17.52 11.39
C ARG A 242 2.32 -16.78 10.72
N TYR A 243 2.41 -15.48 10.97
CA TYR A 243 3.57 -14.68 10.50
C TYR A 243 4.85 -15.14 11.19
N PRO A 244 6.01 -15.20 10.49
CA PRO A 244 7.29 -15.57 11.09
C PRO A 244 7.66 -14.66 12.26
N ASN A 245 8.44 -15.20 13.22
CA ASN A 245 8.96 -14.40 14.32
C ASN A 245 10.01 -13.41 13.79
N TYR A 246 9.56 -12.22 13.39
CA TYR A 246 10.38 -11.18 12.80
C TYR A 246 11.46 -10.65 13.75
N ASN A 247 11.21 -10.66 15.08
CA ASN A 247 12.18 -10.19 16.06
C ASN A 247 13.43 -11.06 16.11
N SER A 248 13.33 -12.33 15.76
CA SER A 248 14.48 -13.26 15.80
C SER A 248 15.54 -13.01 14.72
N VAL A 249 15.16 -12.30 13.63
CA VAL A 249 16.08 -12.00 12.52
C VAL A 249 16.70 -10.61 12.60
N ILE A 250 16.22 -9.76 13.52
CA ILE A 250 16.76 -8.41 13.73
C ILE A 250 18.01 -8.50 14.59
N PRO A 251 19.19 -8.12 14.09
CA PRO A 251 20.43 -8.12 14.86
C PRO A 251 20.34 -7.16 16.06
N GLN A 252 20.76 -7.64 17.22
CA GLN A 252 20.72 -6.84 18.45
C GLN A 252 22.00 -6.03 18.70
N ASN A 253 23.12 -6.44 18.10
CA ASN A 253 24.43 -5.83 18.34
C ASN A 253 25.20 -5.71 17.02
N ASN A 254 25.01 -4.58 16.34
CA ASN A 254 25.81 -4.20 15.18
C ASN A 254 26.78 -3.10 15.60
N PRO A 255 28.10 -3.40 15.77
CA PRO A 255 29.07 -2.45 16.32
C PRO A 255 29.47 -1.33 15.36
N HIS A 256 29.34 -1.56 14.05
CA HIS A 256 29.75 -0.59 13.03
C HIS A 256 28.56 0.27 12.63
N LYS A 257 28.61 1.56 12.98
CA LYS A 257 27.56 2.52 12.68
C LYS A 257 28.08 3.57 11.68
N VAL A 258 27.39 3.68 10.56
CA VAL A 258 27.72 4.60 9.49
C VAL A 258 26.56 5.59 9.33
N THR A 259 26.79 6.85 9.66
CA THR A 259 25.82 7.92 9.45
C THR A 259 26.09 8.62 8.13
N VAL A 260 25.08 8.72 7.27
CA VAL A 260 25.23 9.27 5.92
C VAL A 260 23.96 10.02 5.50
N ASP A 261 24.16 11.08 4.70
CA ASP A 261 23.07 11.76 4.00
C ASP A 261 22.34 10.79 3.07
N ARG A 262 21.06 10.62 3.32
CA ARG A 262 20.21 9.66 2.63
C ARG A 262 20.09 9.93 1.13
N MET A 263 19.92 11.21 0.76
CA MET A 263 19.73 11.60 -0.64
C MET A 263 21.02 11.49 -1.45
N GLN A 264 22.15 11.85 -0.85
CA GLN A 264 23.46 11.70 -1.49
C GLN A 264 23.80 10.24 -1.72
N LEU A 265 23.64 9.39 -0.69
CA LEU A 265 23.86 7.94 -0.84
C LEU A 265 22.94 7.35 -1.91
N MET A 266 21.64 7.68 -1.88
CA MET A 266 20.68 7.19 -2.86
C MET A 266 21.03 7.65 -4.29
N GLY A 267 21.49 8.89 -4.45
CA GLY A 267 21.96 9.42 -5.73
C GLY A 267 23.17 8.65 -6.26
N ALA A 268 24.16 8.37 -5.41
CA ALA A 268 25.31 7.55 -5.75
C ALA A 268 24.93 6.12 -6.15
N LEU A 269 24.05 5.49 -5.35
CA LEU A 269 23.53 4.15 -5.64
C LEU A 269 22.85 4.09 -7.02
N ARG A 270 22.00 5.07 -7.34
CA ARG A 270 21.32 5.13 -8.65
C ARG A 270 22.29 5.27 -9.82
N ARG A 271 23.33 6.09 -9.70
CA ARG A 271 24.34 6.27 -10.74
C ARG A 271 25.22 5.03 -10.91
N VAL A 272 25.75 4.52 -9.80
CA VAL A 272 26.68 3.38 -9.80
C VAL A 272 25.97 2.08 -10.20
N SER A 273 24.70 1.87 -9.81
CA SER A 273 23.95 0.65 -10.13
C SER A 273 23.72 0.44 -11.65
N ILE A 274 23.81 1.51 -12.45
CA ILE A 274 23.73 1.39 -13.93
C ILE A 274 24.84 0.47 -14.48
N PHE A 275 25.97 0.39 -13.78
CA PHE A 275 27.15 -0.40 -14.17
C PHE A 275 27.21 -1.75 -13.46
N SER A 276 26.17 -2.14 -12.70
CA SER A 276 26.08 -3.47 -12.10
C SER A 276 25.47 -4.48 -13.08
N SER A 277 25.82 -5.76 -12.91
CA SER A 277 25.16 -6.84 -13.66
C SER A 277 23.63 -6.79 -13.44
N GLN A 278 22.87 -6.85 -14.54
CA GLN A 278 21.40 -6.85 -14.47
C GLN A 278 20.83 -8.06 -13.74
N ALA A 279 21.54 -9.19 -13.77
CA ALA A 279 21.10 -10.41 -13.10
C ALA A 279 21.16 -10.30 -11.57
N SER A 280 22.20 -9.67 -11.02
CA SER A 280 22.41 -9.57 -9.57
C SER A 280 22.02 -8.23 -8.99
N SER A 281 22.17 -7.14 -9.76
CA SER A 281 22.08 -5.76 -9.28
C SER A 281 22.98 -5.53 -8.06
N LEU A 282 24.14 -6.24 -7.99
CA LEU A 282 25.04 -6.19 -6.85
C LEU A 282 25.80 -4.86 -6.84
N ILE A 283 25.80 -4.21 -5.68
CA ILE A 283 26.69 -3.10 -5.35
C ILE A 283 27.56 -3.47 -4.16
N LYS A 284 28.76 -2.94 -4.12
CA LYS A 284 29.69 -3.06 -2.99
C LYS A 284 29.78 -1.72 -2.28
N LEU A 285 29.56 -1.72 -0.98
CA LEU A 285 29.83 -0.60 -0.08
C LEU A 285 31.12 -0.89 0.67
N ARG A 286 32.12 -0.05 0.52
CA ARG A 286 33.36 -0.10 1.28
C ARG A 286 33.42 1.09 2.24
N MET A 287 33.25 0.81 3.52
CA MET A 287 33.38 1.80 4.58
C MET A 287 34.86 1.97 4.94
N GLN A 288 35.26 3.23 5.04
CA GLN A 288 36.56 3.68 5.52
C GLN A 288 36.33 4.87 6.46
N GLU A 289 37.36 5.33 7.15
CA GLU A 289 37.22 6.49 8.03
C GLU A 289 36.59 7.69 7.28
N ASN A 290 35.40 8.07 7.73
CA ASN A 290 34.59 9.18 7.20
C ASN A 290 34.22 9.11 5.69
N GLN A 291 34.28 7.91 5.09
CA GLN A 291 33.96 7.72 3.68
C GLN A 291 33.23 6.38 3.42
N ILE A 292 32.27 6.40 2.53
CA ILE A 292 31.69 5.23 1.88
C ILE A 292 32.07 5.28 0.41
N VAL A 293 32.70 4.22 -0.08
CA VAL A 293 32.91 4.02 -1.52
C VAL A 293 31.83 3.07 -2.02
N VAL A 294 31.00 3.55 -2.90
CA VAL A 294 29.95 2.79 -3.60
C VAL A 294 30.51 2.33 -4.93
N SER A 295 30.58 1.03 -5.18
CA SER A 295 31.10 0.50 -6.44
C SER A 295 30.23 -0.62 -7.01
N ALA A 296 30.23 -0.76 -8.31
CA ALA A 296 29.59 -1.83 -9.05
C ALA A 296 30.43 -2.23 -10.25
N GLN A 297 30.31 -3.47 -10.68
CA GLN A 297 30.99 -4.01 -11.84
C GLN A 297 30.09 -5.02 -12.56
N ASP A 298 30.10 -4.95 -13.88
CA ASP A 298 29.57 -5.99 -14.75
C ASP A 298 30.75 -6.59 -15.56
N ILE A 299 31.14 -7.81 -15.21
CA ILE A 299 32.28 -8.50 -15.81
C ILE A 299 31.97 -8.87 -17.26
N ASP A 300 30.73 -9.27 -17.56
CA ASP A 300 30.33 -9.72 -18.89
C ASP A 300 30.40 -8.60 -19.94
N PHE A 301 30.09 -7.37 -19.49
CA PHE A 301 30.15 -6.18 -20.34
C PHE A 301 31.42 -5.33 -20.12
N SER A 302 32.32 -5.76 -19.22
CA SER A 302 33.56 -5.04 -18.87
C SER A 302 33.31 -3.59 -18.47
N THR A 303 32.22 -3.33 -17.74
CA THR A 303 31.85 -2.02 -17.23
C THR A 303 31.99 -1.95 -15.71
N SER A 304 32.36 -0.79 -15.19
CA SER A 304 32.45 -0.56 -13.74
C SER A 304 32.21 0.91 -13.43
N ALA A 305 31.79 1.18 -12.20
CA ALA A 305 31.69 2.51 -11.64
C ALA A 305 32.06 2.51 -10.18
N GLU A 306 32.61 3.62 -9.73
CA GLU A 306 32.94 3.88 -8.33
C GLU A 306 32.63 5.34 -7.99
N GLU A 307 32.01 5.56 -6.85
CA GLU A 307 31.71 6.90 -6.33
C GLU A 307 31.93 6.95 -4.81
N THR A 308 32.56 8.01 -4.33
CA THR A 308 32.85 8.21 -2.92
C THR A 308 31.87 9.20 -2.31
N GLN A 309 31.29 8.85 -1.17
CA GLN A 309 30.41 9.69 -0.37
C GLN A 309 31.01 9.94 1.01
N VAL A 310 30.85 11.15 1.52
CA VAL A 310 31.22 11.50 2.89
C VAL A 310 30.22 10.88 3.86
N CYS A 311 30.70 10.34 4.94
CA CYS A 311 29.88 9.81 6.03
C CYS A 311 30.56 10.02 7.39
N GLN A 312 29.86 9.75 8.46
CA GLN A 312 30.45 9.65 9.80
C GLN A 312 30.67 8.17 10.11
N TYR A 313 31.93 7.74 10.07
CA TYR A 313 32.35 6.38 10.39
C TYR A 313 33.76 6.37 10.96
N ALA A 314 33.93 5.71 12.11
CA ALA A 314 35.20 5.60 12.79
C ALA A 314 35.62 4.14 13.06
N GLY A 315 34.96 3.16 12.44
CA GLY A 315 35.25 1.74 12.57
C GLY A 315 36.38 1.26 11.66
N ALA A 316 36.70 -0.03 11.77
CA ALA A 316 37.66 -0.69 10.87
C ALA A 316 37.11 -0.71 9.43
N ALA A 317 38.02 -0.66 8.45
CA ALA A 317 37.62 -0.76 7.04
C ALA A 317 36.87 -2.08 6.79
N MET A 318 35.70 -1.99 6.14
CA MET A 318 34.85 -3.15 5.86
C MET A 318 34.18 -3.00 4.50
N SER A 319 34.00 -4.11 3.81
CA SER A 319 33.23 -4.16 2.57
C SER A 319 32.03 -5.08 2.73
N ILE A 320 30.88 -4.67 2.18
CA ILE A 320 29.65 -5.45 2.19
C ILE A 320 28.93 -5.28 0.85
N GLY A 321 28.32 -6.37 0.36
CA GLY A 321 27.51 -6.35 -0.86
C GLY A 321 26.04 -6.27 -0.56
N PHE A 322 25.29 -5.49 -1.35
CA PHE A 322 23.83 -5.43 -1.30
C PHE A 322 23.24 -5.42 -2.70
N LYS A 323 21.98 -5.84 -2.82
CA LYS A 323 21.20 -5.61 -4.02
C LYS A 323 20.79 -4.13 -4.07
N SER A 324 21.27 -3.41 -5.09
CA SER A 324 21.07 -1.96 -5.20
C SER A 324 19.61 -1.54 -5.17
N THR A 325 18.75 -2.30 -5.87
CA THR A 325 17.31 -2.00 -5.93
C THR A 325 16.66 -2.05 -4.53
N PHE A 326 17.03 -3.02 -3.70
CA PHE A 326 16.47 -3.14 -2.35
C PHE A 326 16.96 -2.02 -1.42
N LEU A 327 18.24 -1.66 -1.51
CA LEU A 327 18.77 -0.57 -0.70
C LEU A 327 18.16 0.79 -1.12
N ILE A 328 17.99 1.01 -2.42
CA ILE A 328 17.30 2.21 -2.94
C ILE A 328 15.84 2.24 -2.47
N ASP A 329 15.13 1.11 -2.51
CA ASP A 329 13.75 1.02 -2.03
C ASP A 329 13.65 1.38 -0.55
N ILE A 330 14.55 0.86 0.29
CA ILE A 330 14.62 1.17 1.71
C ILE A 330 14.83 2.68 1.91
N LEU A 331 15.84 3.27 1.27
CA LEU A 331 16.13 4.70 1.39
C LEU A 331 15.00 5.61 0.88
N ASN A 332 14.25 5.17 -0.13
CA ASN A 332 13.07 5.90 -0.63
C ASN A 332 11.91 5.93 0.38
N ASN A 333 11.84 4.96 1.29
CA ASN A 333 10.75 4.84 2.25
C ASN A 333 11.14 5.33 3.68
N ILE A 334 12.24 6.05 3.79
CA ILE A 334 12.66 6.80 4.99
C ILE A 334 12.52 8.29 4.66
N SER A 335 11.89 9.06 5.55
CA SER A 335 11.66 10.50 5.37
C SER A 335 12.81 11.37 5.91
N ALA A 336 13.60 10.87 6.86
CA ALA A 336 14.72 11.60 7.46
C ALA A 336 15.83 11.96 6.44
N ASP A 337 16.52 13.06 6.68
CA ASP A 337 17.63 13.51 5.83
C ASP A 337 18.87 12.62 5.98
N GLU A 338 19.13 12.13 7.19
CA GLU A 338 20.25 11.25 7.49
C GLU A 338 19.77 9.89 7.99
N VAL A 339 20.51 8.85 7.64
CA VAL A 339 20.30 7.48 8.09
C VAL A 339 21.53 6.93 8.76
N VAL A 340 21.32 6.02 9.73
CA VAL A 340 22.38 5.18 10.30
C VAL A 340 22.25 3.80 9.68
N ILE A 341 23.34 3.32 9.10
CA ILE A 341 23.51 1.93 8.65
C ILE A 341 24.33 1.21 9.70
N GLU A 342 23.73 0.26 10.38
CA GLU A 342 24.38 -0.54 11.41
C GLU A 342 24.78 -1.91 10.85
N LEU A 343 26.06 -2.27 10.96
CA LEU A 343 26.64 -3.47 10.39
C LEU A 343 27.42 -4.24 11.45
N ALA A 344 27.50 -5.56 11.33
CA ALA A 344 28.36 -6.41 12.16
C ALA A 344 29.52 -6.98 11.36
N ASP A 345 29.22 -7.70 10.29
CA ASP A 345 30.16 -8.31 9.36
C ASP A 345 29.53 -8.46 7.97
N PRO A 346 30.29 -8.77 6.91
CA PRO A 346 29.77 -8.85 5.53
C PRO A 346 28.70 -9.93 5.28
N SER A 347 28.51 -10.87 6.21
CA SER A 347 27.56 -11.99 6.06
C SER A 347 26.23 -11.78 6.82
N ARG A 348 26.16 -10.77 7.68
CA ARG A 348 25.00 -10.49 8.49
C ARG A 348 24.17 -9.33 7.94
N ALA A 349 22.88 -9.38 8.21
CA ALA A 349 21.96 -8.33 7.81
C ALA A 349 22.41 -6.95 8.32
N GLY A 350 22.38 -5.96 7.45
CA GLY A 350 22.49 -4.56 7.82
C GLY A 350 21.15 -4.03 8.34
N VAL A 351 21.20 -3.19 9.38
CA VAL A 351 20.04 -2.47 9.90
C VAL A 351 20.15 -1.01 9.47
N ILE A 352 19.08 -0.46 8.95
CA ILE A 352 19.00 0.93 8.48
C ILE A 352 17.89 1.61 9.26
N ILE A 353 18.26 2.67 9.97
CA ILE A 353 17.31 3.47 10.77
C ILE A 353 17.50 4.95 10.44
N PRO A 354 16.44 5.77 10.53
CA PRO A 354 16.59 7.23 10.47
C PRO A 354 17.40 7.72 11.69
N VAL A 355 18.20 8.76 11.51
CA VAL A 355 18.91 9.42 12.64
C VAL A 355 17.89 10.03 13.59
N GLU A 356 16.90 10.71 13.03
CA GLU A 356 15.76 11.26 13.77
C GLU A 356 14.52 10.44 13.46
N GLN A 357 13.98 9.76 14.47
CA GLN A 357 12.70 9.07 14.39
C GLN A 357 11.57 10.11 14.43
N GLU A 358 10.47 9.84 13.72
CA GLU A 358 9.27 10.66 13.88
C GLU A 358 8.68 10.48 15.28
N GLU A 359 7.96 11.48 15.76
CA GLU A 359 7.33 11.43 17.08
C GLU A 359 6.40 10.21 17.19
N ASN A 360 6.52 9.48 18.30
CA ASN A 360 5.77 8.25 18.57
C ASN A 360 5.99 7.10 17.56
N GLU A 361 7.10 7.13 16.81
CA GLU A 361 7.44 6.09 15.85
C GLU A 361 8.82 5.46 16.15
N ASP A 362 8.93 4.14 15.93
CA ASP A 362 10.19 3.40 15.92
C ASP A 362 10.27 2.63 14.59
N LEU A 363 10.97 3.21 13.62
CA LEU A 363 11.19 2.65 12.30
C LEU A 363 12.54 1.96 12.23
N LEU A 364 12.53 0.70 11.80
CA LEU A 364 13.71 -0.09 11.54
C LEU A 364 13.54 -0.84 10.23
N MET A 365 14.55 -0.79 9.38
CA MET A 365 14.61 -1.57 8.15
C MET A 365 15.85 -2.45 8.14
N LEU A 366 15.71 -3.67 7.63
CA LEU A 366 16.77 -4.66 7.57
C LEU A 366 16.99 -5.07 6.12
N LEU A 367 18.25 -5.25 5.73
CA LEU A 367 18.64 -5.72 4.41
C LEU A 367 19.67 -6.85 4.52
N MET A 368 19.36 -7.99 3.90
CA MET A 368 20.29 -9.11 3.80
C MET A 368 21.43 -8.79 2.83
N PRO A 369 22.69 -9.07 3.20
CA PRO A 369 23.82 -8.86 2.30
C PRO A 369 23.85 -9.89 1.18
N MET A 370 24.55 -9.54 0.12
CA MET A 370 24.97 -10.45 -0.96
C MET A 370 26.45 -10.75 -0.84
N MET A 371 26.82 -11.99 -1.11
CA MET A 371 28.25 -12.38 -1.09
C MET A 371 29.01 -11.60 -2.16
N LEU A 372 30.15 -11.06 -1.77
CA LEU A 372 31.12 -10.47 -2.68
C LEU A 372 32.03 -11.59 -3.20
N ASN A 373 32.15 -11.71 -4.50
CA ASN A 373 33.14 -12.56 -5.15
C ASN A 373 34.43 -11.71 -5.26
N ASP A 374 35.32 -11.88 -4.31
CA ASP A 374 36.67 -11.26 -4.36
C ASP A 374 37.57 -11.97 -5.35
#